data_5a07955e4d623e27ff2a520b48c09435
#
_entry.id   5a07955e4d623e27ff2a520b48c09435
#
_cell.length_a   1.000
_cell.length_b   1.000
_cell.length_c   1.000
_cell.angle_alpha   90.00
_cell.angle_beta   90.00
_cell.angle_gamma   90.00
#
_symmetry.space_group_name_H-M   'P 1'
#
loop_
_entity.id
_entity.type
_entity.pdbx_description
1 polymer ?
#
loop_
_entity_poly.entity_id
_entity_poly.type
_entity_poly.pdbx_seq_one_letter_code
_entity_poly.pdbx_strand_id
1 'polypeptide(L)'
;MNKIKYKKALDFAYKIHFDQKRTDTEIPYFTHLVSVSNNVIEDGGTTDEAIGGLLHDAVEDQGGLKTLIKIRKLFGNNVAKIVDECSDTVVVPKPPWLTRKKKYLSDIKKKGQSSMFVSLCDKLHNGT
;
A
#
# COMPACT_ATOMS: atom_id res chain seq x y z
N MET A 1 -8.08 15.62 -8.64
CA MET A 1 -8.14 14.58 -7.58
C MET A 1 -9.54 14.49 -6.98
N ASN A 2 -10.03 13.29 -6.76
CA ASN A 2 -11.31 13.07 -6.08
C ASN A 2 -11.08 13.15 -4.56
N LYS A 3 -11.32 14.32 -3.99
CA LYS A 3 -11.03 14.60 -2.58
C LYS A 3 -11.91 13.80 -1.62
N ILE A 4 -13.16 13.54 -1.99
CA ILE A 4 -14.09 12.76 -1.16
C ILE A 4 -13.62 11.31 -1.04
N LYS A 5 -13.27 10.71 -2.16
CA LYS A 5 -12.75 9.34 -2.20
C LYS A 5 -11.44 9.24 -1.43
N TYR A 6 -10.55 10.22 -1.60
CA TYR A 6 -9.27 10.24 -0.91
C TYR A 6 -9.44 10.35 0.61
N LYS A 7 -10.37 11.20 1.07
CA LYS A 7 -10.64 11.33 2.50
C LYS A 7 -11.16 10.02 3.10
N LYS A 8 -12.04 9.32 2.39
CA LYS A 8 -12.49 8.00 2.85
C LYS A 8 -11.35 7.01 3.00
N ALA A 9 -10.39 7.05 2.07
CA ALA A 9 -9.22 6.19 2.13
C ALA A 9 -8.29 6.57 3.29
N LEU A 10 -8.10 7.87 3.55
CA LEU A 10 -7.34 8.35 4.71
C LEU A 10 -7.95 7.83 6.01
N ASP A 11 -9.26 7.97 6.17
CA ASP A 11 -9.97 7.53 7.37
C ASP A 11 -9.86 6.00 7.54
N PHE A 12 -9.98 5.26 6.46
CA PHE A 12 -9.85 3.81 6.46
C PHE A 12 -8.43 3.37 6.86
N ALA A 13 -7.41 3.97 6.24
CA ALA A 13 -6.01 3.65 6.55
C ALA A 13 -5.68 3.97 8.01
N TYR A 14 -6.11 5.13 8.49
CA TYR A 14 -5.92 5.54 9.88
C TYR A 14 -6.53 4.51 10.84
N LYS A 15 -7.75 4.07 10.55
CA LYS A 15 -8.49 3.15 11.40
C LYS A 15 -7.84 1.77 11.49
N ILE A 16 -7.43 1.21 10.36
CA ILE A 16 -6.89 -0.15 10.34
C ILE A 16 -5.44 -0.22 10.80
N HIS A 17 -4.69 0.88 10.72
CA HIS A 17 -3.30 0.96 11.19
C HIS A 17 -3.16 1.74 12.49
N PHE A 18 -4.27 1.96 13.21
CA PHE A 18 -4.32 2.86 14.38
C PHE A 18 -3.27 2.52 15.42
N ASP A 19 -3.12 1.23 15.76
CA ASP A 19 -2.20 0.79 16.81
C ASP A 19 -0.83 0.35 16.27
N GLN A 20 -0.63 0.40 14.95
CA GLN A 20 0.61 -0.06 14.35
C GLN A 20 1.66 1.04 14.38
N LYS A 21 2.89 0.66 14.76
CA LYS A 21 4.05 1.55 14.76
C LYS A 21 5.09 1.03 13.78
N ARG A 22 5.97 1.93 13.34
CA ARG A 22 7.13 1.51 12.54
C ARG A 22 8.06 0.68 13.41
N THR A 23 8.68 -0.34 12.80
CA THR A 23 9.56 -1.29 13.50
C THR A 23 10.58 -0.56 14.37
N ASP A 24 10.67 -0.99 15.64
CA ASP A 24 11.62 -0.47 16.63
C ASP A 24 11.47 1.03 16.93
N THR A 25 10.28 1.61 16.70
CA THR A 25 10.02 3.02 16.99
C THR A 25 8.67 3.19 17.68
N GLU A 26 8.43 4.39 18.19
CA GLU A 26 7.13 4.82 18.68
C GLU A 26 6.35 5.60 17.60
N ILE A 27 6.87 5.68 16.37
CA ILE A 27 6.27 6.45 15.28
C ILE A 27 5.07 5.70 14.72
N PRO A 28 3.88 6.34 14.67
CA PRO A 28 2.70 5.69 14.09
C PRO A 28 2.94 5.28 12.63
N TYR A 29 2.58 4.05 12.29
CA TYR A 29 2.78 3.54 10.94
C TYR A 29 2.03 4.36 9.89
N PHE A 30 0.90 4.93 10.28
CA PHE A 30 0.09 5.78 9.42
C PHE A 30 0.89 6.93 8.79
N THR A 31 1.86 7.49 9.53
CA THR A 31 2.69 8.59 8.99
C THR A 31 3.51 8.16 7.79
N HIS A 32 4.01 6.93 7.77
CA HIS A 32 4.69 6.37 6.61
C HIS A 32 3.75 6.27 5.41
N LEU A 33 2.53 5.79 5.63
CA LEU A 33 1.53 5.64 4.57
C LEU A 33 1.16 6.99 3.95
N VAL A 34 0.99 8.01 4.77
CA VAL A 34 0.71 9.38 4.31
C VAL A 34 1.89 9.91 3.50
N SER A 35 3.13 9.66 3.94
CA SER A 35 4.33 10.10 3.23
C SER A 35 4.43 9.45 1.85
N VAL A 36 4.16 8.16 1.73
CA VAL A 36 4.15 7.45 0.44
C VAL A 36 3.09 8.06 -0.47
N SER A 37 1.88 8.27 0.05
CA SER A 37 0.79 8.87 -0.71
C SER A 37 1.11 10.29 -1.18
N ASN A 38 1.74 11.09 -0.31
CA ASN A 38 2.18 12.44 -0.68
C ASN A 38 3.19 12.42 -1.83
N ASN A 39 4.13 11.48 -1.81
CA ASN A 39 5.11 11.32 -2.89
C ASN A 39 4.41 10.96 -4.20
N VAL A 40 3.41 10.09 -4.16
CA VAL A 40 2.62 9.75 -5.34
C VAL A 40 1.95 10.99 -5.92
N ILE A 41 1.31 11.79 -5.07
CA ILE A 41 0.60 13.01 -5.50
C ILE A 41 1.58 14.02 -6.09
N GLU A 42 2.71 14.26 -5.42
CA GLU A 42 3.70 15.25 -5.84
C GLU A 42 4.34 14.87 -7.19
N ASP A 43 4.46 13.58 -7.47
CA ASP A 43 5.00 13.09 -8.73
C ASP A 43 3.95 12.93 -9.83
N GLY A 44 2.76 13.49 -9.62
CA GLY A 44 1.70 13.54 -10.64
C GLY A 44 0.78 12.34 -10.69
N GLY A 45 0.74 11.54 -9.62
CA GLY A 45 -0.13 10.36 -9.57
C GLY A 45 -1.63 10.69 -9.52
N THR A 46 -2.43 9.69 -9.90
CA THR A 46 -3.90 9.79 -9.85
C THR A 46 -4.43 9.60 -8.44
N THR A 47 -5.71 9.90 -8.25
CA THR A 47 -6.39 9.63 -6.96
C THR A 47 -6.25 8.16 -6.56
N ASP A 48 -6.49 7.24 -7.49
CA ASP A 48 -6.41 5.80 -7.19
C ASP A 48 -4.98 5.38 -6.85
N GLU A 49 -3.97 5.95 -7.49
CA GLU A 49 -2.58 5.70 -7.15
C GLU A 49 -2.23 6.23 -5.76
N ALA A 50 -2.70 7.42 -5.43
CA ALA A 50 -2.51 8.00 -4.10
C ALA A 50 -3.19 7.15 -3.02
N ILE A 51 -4.38 6.65 -3.28
CA ILE A 51 -5.09 5.73 -2.38
C ILE A 51 -4.32 4.42 -2.27
N GLY A 52 -3.77 3.92 -3.36
CA GLY A 52 -2.88 2.76 -3.36
C GLY A 52 -1.70 2.95 -2.41
N GLY A 53 -1.13 4.16 -2.40
CA GLY A 53 -0.05 4.50 -1.46
C GLY A 53 -0.47 4.43 0.00
N LEU A 54 -1.71 4.86 0.30
CA LEU A 54 -2.25 4.76 1.66
C LEU A 54 -2.51 3.33 2.10
N LEU A 55 -2.90 2.46 1.18
CA LEU A 55 -3.42 1.13 1.50
C LEU A 55 -2.50 0.00 1.09
N HIS A 56 -1.31 0.29 0.54
CA HIS A 56 -0.45 -0.74 -0.05
C HIS A 56 -0.03 -1.83 0.96
N ASP A 57 0.06 -1.51 2.24
CA ASP A 57 0.41 -2.48 3.28
C ASP A 57 -0.79 -3.09 4.01
N ALA A 58 -2.01 -2.66 3.67
CA ALA A 58 -3.19 -3.07 4.42
C ALA A 58 -3.45 -4.57 4.34
N VAL A 59 -3.29 -5.15 3.15
CA VAL A 59 -3.52 -6.58 2.93
C VAL A 59 -2.47 -7.41 3.66
N GLU A 60 -1.22 -7.02 3.54
CA GLU A 60 -0.11 -7.77 4.13
C GLU A 60 -0.09 -7.67 5.66
N ASP A 61 -0.36 -6.48 6.21
CA ASP A 61 -0.22 -6.22 7.63
C ASP A 61 -1.53 -6.33 8.42
N GLN A 62 -2.68 -6.16 7.78
CA GLN A 62 -3.95 -5.96 8.48
C GLN A 62 -5.10 -6.75 7.84
N GLY A 63 -5.02 -8.08 7.85
CA GLY A 63 -6.19 -8.90 7.57
C GLY A 63 -6.21 -9.68 6.26
N GLY A 64 -5.19 -9.58 5.45
CA GLY A 64 -5.05 -10.41 4.26
C GLY A 64 -6.18 -10.25 3.24
N LEU A 65 -6.68 -11.36 2.73
CA LEU A 65 -7.68 -11.38 1.65
C LEU A 65 -8.99 -10.68 2.03
N LYS A 66 -9.40 -10.78 3.30
CA LYS A 66 -10.61 -10.10 3.77
C LYS A 66 -10.51 -8.58 3.58
N THR A 67 -9.34 -8.03 3.90
CA THR A 67 -9.08 -6.60 3.74
C THR A 67 -9.07 -6.20 2.27
N LEU A 68 -8.50 -7.03 1.40
CA LEU A 68 -8.50 -6.78 -0.03
C LEU A 68 -9.93 -6.73 -0.60
N ILE A 69 -10.79 -7.65 -0.18
CA ILE A 69 -12.20 -7.67 -0.60
C ILE A 69 -12.90 -6.39 -0.16
N LYS A 70 -12.65 -5.96 1.07
CA LYS A 70 -13.23 -4.74 1.62
C LYS A 70 -12.76 -3.49 0.86
N ILE A 71 -11.49 -3.43 0.53
CA ILE A 71 -10.92 -2.34 -0.27
C ILE A 71 -11.60 -2.26 -1.64
N ARG A 72 -11.81 -3.42 -2.28
CA ARG A 72 -12.49 -3.48 -3.57
C ARG A 72 -13.90 -2.92 -3.50
N LYS A 73 -14.64 -3.27 -2.43
CA LYS A 73 -16.00 -2.76 -2.23
C LYS A 73 -16.04 -1.26 -1.99
N LEU A 74 -15.10 -0.74 -1.21
CA LEU A 74 -15.10 0.66 -0.80
C LEU A 74 -14.52 1.59 -1.85
N PHE A 75 -13.48 1.16 -2.57
CA PHE A 75 -12.66 2.03 -3.43
C PHE A 75 -12.59 1.59 -4.88
N GLY A 76 -13.13 0.43 -5.22
CA GLY A 76 -13.21 -0.06 -6.59
C GLY A 76 -12.11 -1.02 -6.98
N ASN A 77 -12.28 -1.59 -8.18
CA ASN A 77 -11.38 -2.65 -8.68
C ASN A 77 -9.98 -2.13 -8.98
N ASN A 78 -9.85 -0.89 -9.46
CA ASN A 78 -8.54 -0.33 -9.80
C ASN A 78 -7.67 -0.16 -8.57
N VAL A 79 -8.22 0.40 -7.48
CA VAL A 79 -7.50 0.52 -6.21
C VAL A 79 -7.14 -0.86 -5.67
N ALA A 80 -8.07 -1.81 -5.68
CA ALA A 80 -7.82 -3.17 -5.21
C ALA A 80 -6.69 -3.84 -6.00
N LYS A 81 -6.66 -3.64 -7.31
CA LYS A 81 -5.58 -4.17 -8.16
C LYS A 81 -4.22 -3.58 -7.79
N ILE A 82 -4.16 -2.26 -7.59
CA ILE A 82 -2.91 -1.59 -7.19
C ILE A 82 -2.41 -2.15 -5.86
N VAL A 83 -3.30 -2.25 -4.87
CA VAL A 83 -2.95 -2.76 -3.54
C VAL A 83 -2.49 -4.21 -3.60
N ASP A 84 -3.21 -5.05 -4.34
CA ASP A 84 -2.87 -6.46 -4.50
C ASP A 84 -1.48 -6.64 -5.14
N GLU A 85 -1.22 -5.89 -6.19
CA GLU A 85 0.06 -5.96 -6.89
C GLU A 85 1.22 -5.39 -6.07
N CYS A 86 0.95 -4.48 -5.12
CA CYS A 86 1.96 -3.95 -4.22
C CYS A 86 2.29 -4.89 -3.07
N SER A 87 1.43 -5.87 -2.79
CA SER A 87 1.66 -6.81 -1.68
C SER A 87 2.77 -7.78 -2.04
N ASP A 88 3.73 -7.98 -1.12
CA ASP A 88 4.78 -8.98 -1.30
C ASP A 88 4.19 -10.39 -1.29
N THR A 89 3.23 -10.61 -0.40
CA THR A 89 2.53 -11.88 -0.28
C THR A 89 1.26 -11.70 0.55
N VAL A 90 0.22 -12.47 0.22
CA VAL A 90 -0.98 -12.58 1.04
C VAL A 90 -0.97 -13.87 1.88
N VAL A 91 0.09 -14.66 1.77
CA VAL A 91 0.26 -15.91 2.52
C VAL A 91 0.72 -15.64 3.94
N VAL A 92 0.11 -16.32 4.91
CA VAL A 92 0.47 -16.20 6.32
C VAL A 92 0.84 -17.60 6.83
N PRO A 93 2.03 -17.79 7.43
CA PRO A 93 3.10 -16.78 7.69
C PRO A 93 3.80 -16.33 6.43
N LYS A 94 4.40 -15.14 6.51
CA LYS A 94 5.15 -14.59 5.36
C LYS A 94 6.38 -15.47 5.07
N PRO A 95 6.72 -15.69 3.77
CA PRO A 95 7.93 -16.43 3.41
C PRO A 95 9.20 -15.72 3.92
N PRO A 96 10.33 -16.43 4.01
CA PRO A 96 11.60 -15.81 4.37
C PRO A 96 11.93 -14.61 3.48
N TRP A 97 12.63 -13.63 4.05
CA TRP A 97 12.94 -12.36 3.35
C TRP A 97 13.55 -12.56 1.95
N LEU A 98 14.49 -13.48 1.83
CA LEU A 98 15.15 -13.72 0.54
C LEU A 98 14.17 -14.21 -0.53
N THR A 99 13.26 -15.10 -0.16
CA THR A 99 12.22 -15.61 -1.07
C THR A 99 11.28 -14.47 -1.49
N ARG A 100 10.88 -13.62 -0.55
CA ARG A 100 10.02 -12.48 -0.82
C ARG A 100 10.68 -11.49 -1.77
N LYS A 101 11.98 -11.21 -1.57
CA LYS A 101 12.74 -10.31 -2.43
C LYS A 101 12.86 -10.87 -3.85
N LYS A 102 13.14 -12.16 -4.00
CA LYS A 102 13.20 -12.80 -5.31
C LYS A 102 11.86 -12.73 -6.04
N LYS A 103 10.77 -12.99 -5.31
CA LYS A 103 9.43 -12.88 -5.89
C LYS A 103 9.15 -11.44 -6.32
N TYR A 104 9.48 -10.46 -5.50
CA TYR A 104 9.29 -9.06 -5.84
C TYR A 104 10.03 -8.71 -7.14
N LEU A 105 11.28 -9.09 -7.27
CA LEU A 105 12.09 -8.82 -8.45
C LEU A 105 11.54 -9.52 -9.70
N SER A 106 11.05 -10.76 -9.57
CA SER A 106 10.48 -11.47 -10.69
C SER A 106 9.12 -10.92 -11.12
N ASP A 107 8.34 -10.41 -10.18
CA ASP A 107 6.99 -9.91 -10.42
C ASP A 107 6.97 -8.47 -10.91
N ILE A 108 8.07 -7.73 -10.77
CA ILE A 108 8.10 -6.30 -11.11
C ILE A 108 7.72 -6.04 -12.56
N LYS A 109 8.09 -6.94 -13.47
CA LYS A 109 7.75 -6.82 -14.89
C LYS A 109 6.28 -7.13 -15.17
N LYS A 110 5.61 -7.83 -14.26
CA LYS A 110 4.21 -8.23 -14.40
C LYS A 110 3.25 -7.24 -13.77
N LYS A 111 3.77 -6.35 -12.92
CA LYS A 111 2.94 -5.35 -12.24
C LYS A 111 2.46 -4.30 -13.22
N GLY A 112 1.27 -3.78 -12.97
CA GLY A 112 0.77 -2.64 -13.69
C GLY A 112 1.61 -1.39 -13.41
N GLN A 113 1.51 -0.42 -14.30
CA GLN A 113 2.29 0.82 -14.20
C GLN A 113 2.02 1.58 -12.91
N SER A 114 0.74 1.66 -12.48
CA SER A 114 0.36 2.32 -11.23
C SER A 114 0.96 1.63 -10.01
N SER A 115 0.95 0.30 -9.99
CA SER A 115 1.50 -0.47 -8.87
C SER A 115 3.01 -0.32 -8.77
N MET A 116 3.69 -0.29 -9.90
CA MET A 116 5.14 -0.03 -9.94
C MET A 116 5.47 1.35 -9.38
N PHE A 117 4.68 2.35 -9.75
CA PHE A 117 4.86 3.72 -9.28
C PHE A 117 4.70 3.81 -7.76
N VAL A 118 3.62 3.24 -7.22
CA VAL A 118 3.37 3.22 -5.78
C VAL A 118 4.48 2.46 -5.04
N SER A 119 4.89 1.31 -5.57
CA SER A 119 5.96 0.51 -4.97
C SER A 119 7.28 1.28 -4.93
N LEU A 120 7.59 2.03 -5.98
CA LEU A 120 8.80 2.85 -6.03
C LEU A 120 8.76 3.95 -4.96
N CYS A 121 7.62 4.64 -4.81
CA CYS A 121 7.46 5.67 -3.77
C CYS A 121 7.64 5.08 -2.38
N ASP A 122 7.11 3.88 -2.12
CA ASP A 122 7.30 3.17 -0.86
C ASP A 122 8.78 2.86 -0.60
N LYS A 123 9.47 2.32 -1.58
CA LYS A 123 10.89 1.98 -1.45
C LYS A 123 11.75 3.21 -1.23
N LEU A 124 11.47 4.29 -1.93
CA LEU A 124 12.21 5.55 -1.76
C LEU A 124 12.03 6.10 -0.34
N HIS A 125 10.82 6.05 0.21
CA HIS A 125 10.59 6.50 1.58
C HIS A 125 11.29 5.61 2.59
N ASN A 126 11.24 4.29 2.41
CA ASN A 126 11.91 3.34 3.30
C ASN A 126 13.44 3.41 3.22
N GLY A 127 13.98 3.82 2.09
CA GLY A 127 15.42 3.95 1.89
C GLY A 127 16.03 5.24 2.45
N THR A 128 15.19 6.14 2.91
CA THR A 128 15.65 7.39 3.55
C THR A 128 15.51 7.34 5.08
#